data_0c87d5661e647e84b236db82d88151ab
#
_entry.id   0c87d5661e647e84b236db82d88151ab
#
_cell.length_a   1.000
_cell.length_b   1.000
_cell.length_c   1.000
_cell.angle_alpha   90.00
_cell.angle_beta   90.00
_cell.angle_gamma   90.00
#
_symmetry.space_group_name_H-M   'P 1'
#
loop_
_entity.id
_entity.type
_entity.pdbx_description
1 polymer ?
#
loop_
_entity_poly.entity_id
_entity_poly.type
_entity_poly.pdbx_seq_one_letter_code
_entity_poly.pdbx_strand_id
1 'polypeptide(L)'
;MVDKGKRVEAVGYMRTSSAANVGDGKDSEARQRKAIEGYAKASGIVVVDWFYDAAVSGADAIEARPGFAALLARIAGNGVRTIIVETANRFARDLMVQEVGFAMLRDLGVTLIAADSPTSFLDDGPTSKLIRQILGAVSEFDKAMIVAKLKGARDRLRRTQGKCEGRKAYAEREGGHELVAMARQLRGNPNGRP
;
A
#
# COMPACT_ATOMS: atom_id res chain seq x y z
N MET A 1 3.85 -42.70 12.01
CA MET A 1 4.54 -41.71 11.14
C MET A 1 4.13 -40.35 11.63
N VAL A 2 5.02 -39.65 12.33
CA VAL A 2 4.76 -38.28 12.78
C VAL A 2 4.86 -37.40 11.53
N ASP A 3 3.75 -36.76 11.20
CA ASP A 3 3.69 -35.76 10.14
C ASP A 3 4.76 -34.70 10.44
N LYS A 4 5.78 -34.57 9.58
CA LYS A 4 6.77 -33.51 9.66
C LYS A 4 6.06 -32.22 9.28
N GLY A 5 5.39 -31.59 10.26
CA GLY A 5 4.71 -30.32 10.09
C GLY A 5 5.55 -29.35 9.28
N LYS A 6 4.95 -28.83 8.22
CA LYS A 6 5.58 -27.85 7.31
C LYS A 6 6.17 -26.73 8.15
N ARG A 7 7.51 -26.59 8.17
CA ARG A 7 8.18 -25.54 8.93
C ARG A 7 7.68 -24.20 8.42
N VAL A 8 7.36 -23.30 9.34
CA VAL A 8 6.96 -21.94 8.97
C VAL A 8 8.16 -21.24 8.34
N GLU A 9 7.98 -20.75 7.12
CA GLU A 9 9.01 -19.97 6.41
C GLU A 9 8.79 -18.49 6.68
N ALA A 10 9.88 -17.75 6.87
CA ALA A 10 9.91 -16.32 7.06
C ALA A 10 10.99 -15.64 6.22
N VAL A 11 10.83 -14.33 6.01
CA VAL A 11 11.90 -13.46 5.47
C VAL A 11 12.41 -12.54 6.57
N GLY A 12 13.72 -12.31 6.60
CA GLY A 12 14.37 -11.36 7.51
C GLY A 12 14.41 -9.97 6.86
N TYR A 13 14.01 -8.94 7.61
CA TYR A 13 14.16 -7.55 7.17
C TYR A 13 15.01 -6.75 8.15
N MET A 14 15.98 -6.01 7.60
CA MET A 14 16.91 -5.18 8.35
C MET A 14 16.94 -3.77 7.77
N ARG A 15 17.22 -2.78 8.62
CA ARG A 15 17.35 -1.38 8.22
C ARG A 15 18.36 -0.62 9.07
N THR A 16 19.15 0.24 8.43
CA THR A 16 19.99 1.22 9.12
C THR A 16 19.65 2.63 8.61
N SER A 17 19.62 3.62 9.53
CA SER A 17 19.20 5.00 9.21
C SER A 17 20.35 5.93 8.83
N SER A 18 21.61 5.48 8.88
CA SER A 18 22.78 6.30 8.64
C SER A 18 23.81 5.56 7.79
N ALA A 19 24.36 6.24 6.80
CA ALA A 19 25.49 5.75 6.02
C ALA A 19 26.72 5.45 6.91
N ALA A 20 26.86 6.15 8.03
CA ALA A 20 27.89 5.88 9.02
C ALA A 20 27.79 4.50 9.67
N ASN A 21 26.63 3.87 9.63
CA ASN A 21 26.35 2.53 10.17
C ASN A 21 26.27 1.45 9.08
N VAL A 22 26.71 1.76 7.87
CA VAL A 22 26.78 0.86 6.71
C VAL A 22 28.23 0.55 6.38
N GLY A 23 28.59 -0.71 6.10
CA GLY A 23 29.92 -1.13 5.66
C GLY A 23 30.58 -2.16 6.59
N ASP A 24 31.70 -2.72 6.13
CA ASP A 24 32.48 -3.72 6.85
C ASP A 24 32.95 -3.20 8.22
N GLY A 25 32.76 -4.01 9.27
CA GLY A 25 33.10 -3.67 10.66
C GLY A 25 32.02 -2.87 11.40
N LYS A 26 30.83 -2.65 10.84
CA LYS A 26 29.70 -2.03 11.53
C LYS A 26 28.72 -3.10 12.03
N ASP A 27 28.65 -3.27 13.32
CA ASP A 27 27.88 -4.34 14.01
C ASP A 27 26.35 -4.31 13.80
N SER A 28 25.80 -3.26 13.17
CA SER A 28 24.34 -3.06 13.14
C SER A 28 23.61 -4.11 12.29
N GLU A 29 24.11 -4.46 11.11
CA GLU A 29 23.49 -5.48 10.24
C GLU A 29 23.69 -6.88 10.84
N ALA A 30 24.93 -7.24 11.17
CA ALA A 30 25.28 -8.54 11.75
C ALA A 30 24.50 -8.80 13.05
N ARG A 31 24.36 -7.78 13.90
CA ARG A 31 23.59 -7.86 15.13
C ARG A 31 22.12 -8.10 14.88
N GLN A 32 21.50 -7.34 13.93
CA GLN A 32 20.10 -7.53 13.56
C GLN A 32 19.87 -8.94 13.01
N ARG A 33 20.73 -9.39 12.11
CA ARG A 33 20.68 -10.75 11.55
C ARG A 33 20.75 -11.81 12.64
N LYS A 34 21.71 -11.70 13.55
CA LYS A 34 21.87 -12.64 14.67
C LYS A 34 20.64 -12.69 15.58
N ALA A 35 20.03 -11.55 15.87
CA ALA A 35 18.81 -11.47 16.68
C ALA A 35 17.62 -12.17 15.99
N ILE A 36 17.41 -11.91 14.68
CA ILE A 36 16.38 -12.55 13.88
C ILE A 36 16.59 -14.06 13.79
N GLU A 37 17.82 -14.52 13.50
CA GLU A 37 18.17 -15.94 13.42
C GLU A 37 17.97 -16.65 14.77
N GLY A 38 18.35 -16.00 15.87
CA GLY A 38 18.15 -16.51 17.22
C GLY A 38 16.69 -16.75 17.55
N TYR A 39 15.84 -15.77 17.26
CA TYR A 39 14.41 -15.89 17.44
C TYR A 39 13.80 -16.98 16.53
N ALA A 40 14.13 -16.97 15.24
CA ALA A 40 13.62 -17.93 14.28
C ALA A 40 13.96 -19.37 14.68
N LYS A 41 15.20 -19.60 15.10
CA LYS A 41 15.68 -20.91 15.61
C LYS A 41 14.88 -21.34 16.85
N ALA A 42 14.68 -20.45 17.81
CA ALA A 42 13.95 -20.74 19.03
C ALA A 42 12.46 -21.06 18.76
N SER A 43 11.88 -20.42 17.75
CA SER A 43 10.47 -20.57 17.36
C SER A 43 10.22 -21.65 16.30
N GLY A 44 11.27 -22.38 15.85
CA GLY A 44 11.14 -23.40 14.80
C GLY A 44 10.82 -22.85 13.41
N ILE A 45 11.10 -21.56 13.17
CA ILE A 45 10.89 -20.85 11.91
C ILE A 45 12.18 -20.93 11.06
N VAL A 46 12.04 -21.02 9.74
CA VAL A 46 13.17 -21.00 8.79
C VAL A 46 13.16 -19.67 8.05
N VAL A 47 14.25 -18.89 8.18
CA VAL A 47 14.44 -17.67 7.39
C VAL A 47 14.98 -18.06 6.03
N VAL A 48 14.16 -17.88 4.99
CA VAL A 48 14.47 -18.31 3.61
C VAL A 48 15.09 -17.22 2.75
N ASP A 49 14.90 -15.93 3.13
CA ASP A 49 15.41 -14.78 2.37
C ASP A 49 15.69 -13.59 3.29
N TRP A 50 16.55 -12.66 2.84
CA TRP A 50 16.99 -11.51 3.60
C TRP A 50 16.89 -10.23 2.78
N PHE A 51 16.35 -9.16 3.38
CA PHE A 51 16.22 -7.86 2.75
C PHE A 51 16.79 -6.78 3.66
N TYR A 52 17.46 -5.81 3.05
CA TYR A 52 18.15 -4.78 3.80
C TYR A 52 18.01 -3.40 3.13
N ASP A 53 17.59 -2.43 3.91
CA ASP A 53 17.58 -1.01 3.53
C ASP A 53 18.70 -0.27 4.26
N ALA A 54 19.80 -0.04 3.54
CA ALA A 54 20.96 0.69 4.02
C ALA A 54 20.74 2.20 3.93
N ALA A 55 21.03 2.93 5.00
CA ALA A 55 20.95 4.40 5.08
C ALA A 55 19.54 4.97 4.77
N VAL A 56 18.48 4.22 5.07
CA VAL A 56 17.08 4.62 4.89
C VAL A 56 16.47 5.03 6.24
N SER A 57 15.76 6.15 6.28
CA SER A 57 15.12 6.64 7.50
C SER A 57 13.96 5.72 7.95
N GLY A 58 13.80 5.56 9.27
CA GLY A 58 12.65 4.86 9.82
C GLY A 58 11.35 5.68 9.78
N ALA A 59 11.41 6.95 9.38
CA ALA A 59 10.26 7.82 9.15
C ALA A 59 9.80 7.82 7.69
N ASP A 60 10.59 7.26 6.77
CA ASP A 60 10.18 7.14 5.37
C ASP A 60 9.08 6.10 5.22
N ALA A 61 8.14 6.34 4.31
CA ALA A 61 7.08 5.39 3.99
C ALA A 61 7.67 4.02 3.63
N ILE A 62 7.05 2.95 4.13
CA ILE A 62 7.62 1.60 4.03
C ILE A 62 7.69 1.14 2.57
N GLU A 63 6.65 1.46 1.77
CA GLU A 63 6.56 1.10 0.36
C GLU A 63 7.62 1.81 -0.50
N ALA A 64 8.10 2.97 -0.06
CA ALA A 64 9.12 3.75 -0.75
C ALA A 64 10.55 3.22 -0.54
N ARG A 65 10.74 2.25 0.38
CA ARG A 65 12.05 1.67 0.69
C ARG A 65 12.38 0.56 -0.30
N PRO A 66 13.53 0.65 -1.01
CA PRO A 66 13.87 -0.32 -2.06
C PRO A 66 13.93 -1.77 -1.58
N GLY A 67 14.58 -2.02 -0.43
CA GLY A 67 14.69 -3.36 0.14
C GLY A 67 13.34 -3.91 0.59
N PHE A 68 12.48 -3.05 1.17
CA PHE A 68 11.14 -3.47 1.57
C PHE A 68 10.23 -3.71 0.37
N ALA A 69 10.31 -2.91 -0.69
CA ALA A 69 9.58 -3.11 -1.94
C ALA A 69 9.97 -4.46 -2.60
N ALA A 70 11.28 -4.80 -2.61
CA ALA A 70 11.76 -6.09 -3.10
C ALA A 70 11.24 -7.26 -2.23
N LEU A 71 11.16 -7.07 -0.90
CA LEU A 71 10.57 -8.03 0.02
C LEU A 71 9.09 -8.28 -0.29
N LEU A 72 8.29 -7.24 -0.51
CA LEU A 72 6.88 -7.38 -0.86
C LEU A 72 6.70 -8.12 -2.20
N ALA A 73 7.51 -7.79 -3.20
CA ALA A 73 7.51 -8.48 -4.49
C ALA A 73 7.84 -9.98 -4.33
N ARG A 74 8.81 -10.32 -3.47
CA ARG A 74 9.19 -11.70 -3.16
C ARG A 74 8.07 -12.47 -2.46
N ILE A 75 7.41 -11.86 -1.47
CA ILE A 75 6.26 -12.44 -0.76
C ILE A 75 5.09 -12.72 -1.71
N ALA A 76 4.81 -11.80 -2.63
CA ALA A 76 3.73 -11.98 -3.60
C ALA A 76 3.94 -13.23 -4.48
N GLY A 77 5.21 -13.58 -4.78
CA GLY A 77 5.55 -14.68 -5.68
C GLY A 77 5.76 -16.06 -5.02
N ASN A 78 6.10 -16.13 -3.71
CA ASN A 78 6.57 -17.37 -3.09
C ASN A 78 5.65 -17.97 -2.01
N GLY A 79 4.59 -17.27 -1.62
CA GLY A 79 3.67 -17.74 -0.59
C GLY A 79 4.16 -17.62 0.86
N VAL A 80 5.38 -17.11 1.11
CA VAL A 80 5.83 -16.77 2.48
C VAL A 80 4.95 -15.65 3.03
N ARG A 81 4.55 -15.77 4.30
CA ARG A 81 3.63 -14.82 4.94
C ARG A 81 4.12 -14.35 6.30
N THR A 82 5.41 -14.47 6.57
CA THR A 82 6.01 -14.05 7.84
C THR A 82 7.25 -13.20 7.57
N ILE A 83 7.29 -12.02 8.19
CA ILE A 83 8.46 -11.11 8.20
C ILE A 83 8.97 -11.04 9.63
N ILE A 84 10.28 -11.15 9.83
CA ILE A 84 10.92 -10.99 11.13
C ILE A 84 11.88 -9.81 11.07
N VAL A 85 11.77 -8.90 12.04
CA VAL A 85 12.67 -7.76 12.27
C VAL A 85 13.36 -7.89 13.64
N GLU A 86 14.50 -7.22 13.87
CA GLU A 86 15.15 -7.19 15.18
C GLU A 86 14.21 -6.59 16.24
N THR A 87 13.72 -5.39 15.96
CA THR A 87 12.83 -4.60 16.85
C THR A 87 11.77 -3.89 16.04
N ALA A 88 10.67 -3.44 16.64
CA ALA A 88 9.66 -2.64 16.00
C ALA A 88 10.23 -1.34 15.37
N ASN A 89 11.24 -0.73 16.02
CA ASN A 89 11.92 0.46 15.52
C ASN A 89 12.76 0.20 14.23
N ARG A 90 13.12 -1.06 13.97
CA ARG A 90 13.80 -1.43 12.70
C ARG A 90 12.80 -1.49 11.55
N PHE A 91 11.58 -1.91 11.82
CA PHE A 91 10.50 -1.83 10.86
C PHE A 91 10.17 -0.36 10.58
N ALA A 92 9.76 0.42 11.57
CA ALA A 92 9.58 1.86 11.47
C ALA A 92 9.85 2.53 12.82
N ARG A 93 10.54 3.68 12.80
CA ARG A 93 10.80 4.47 14.02
C ARG A 93 9.66 5.44 14.32
N ASP A 94 9.03 5.96 13.27
CA ASP A 94 7.84 6.78 13.36
C ASP A 94 6.61 5.88 13.59
N LEU A 95 5.82 6.21 14.62
CA LEU A 95 4.70 5.39 15.04
C LEU A 95 3.58 5.36 13.98
N MET A 96 3.35 6.48 13.27
CA MET A 96 2.36 6.55 12.20
C MET A 96 2.76 5.65 11.03
N VAL A 97 4.03 5.70 10.62
CA VAL A 97 4.58 4.84 9.55
C VAL A 97 4.51 3.37 9.98
N GLN A 98 4.76 3.08 11.25
CA GLN A 98 4.66 1.72 11.79
C GLN A 98 3.24 1.17 11.72
N GLU A 99 2.23 1.94 12.15
CA GLU A 99 0.83 1.51 12.14
C GLU A 99 0.28 1.37 10.71
N VAL A 100 0.60 2.31 9.81
CA VAL A 100 0.21 2.22 8.39
C VAL A 100 0.83 0.98 7.74
N GLY A 101 2.13 0.78 7.92
CA GLY A 101 2.83 -0.37 7.36
C GLY A 101 2.34 -1.70 7.95
N PHE A 102 2.07 -1.75 9.25
CA PHE A 102 1.49 -2.93 9.89
C PHE A 102 0.08 -3.24 9.36
N ALA A 103 -0.78 -2.23 9.23
CA ALA A 103 -2.11 -2.41 8.67
C ALA A 103 -2.06 -2.95 7.22
N MET A 104 -1.18 -2.39 6.38
CA MET A 104 -0.95 -2.87 5.02
C MET A 104 -0.52 -4.35 5.00
N LEU A 105 0.45 -4.76 5.84
CA LEU A 105 0.90 -6.14 5.91
C LEU A 105 -0.21 -7.08 6.36
N ARG A 106 -0.99 -6.68 7.35
CA ARG A 106 -2.13 -7.45 7.83
C ARG A 106 -3.18 -7.65 6.74
N ASP A 107 -3.49 -6.62 5.95
CA ASP A 107 -4.45 -6.70 4.85
C ASP A 107 -3.94 -7.60 3.70
N LEU A 108 -2.62 -7.74 3.56
CA LEU A 108 -1.97 -8.72 2.68
C LEU A 108 -1.88 -10.13 3.28
N GLY A 109 -2.38 -10.34 4.51
CA GLY A 109 -2.27 -11.60 5.22
C GLY A 109 -0.85 -11.95 5.65
N VAL A 110 0.01 -10.93 5.86
CA VAL A 110 1.41 -11.08 6.25
C VAL A 110 1.58 -10.80 7.75
N THR A 111 2.19 -11.72 8.46
CA THR A 111 2.53 -11.59 9.88
C THR A 111 3.87 -10.89 10.03
N LEU A 112 3.91 -9.83 10.83
CA LEU A 112 5.14 -9.13 11.21
C LEU A 112 5.50 -9.48 12.66
N ILE A 113 6.77 -9.84 12.91
CA ILE A 113 7.28 -10.25 14.21
C ILE A 113 8.53 -9.42 14.53
N ALA A 114 8.58 -8.81 15.72
CA ALA A 114 9.79 -8.25 16.28
C ALA A 114 10.47 -9.29 17.18
N ALA A 115 11.73 -9.61 16.91
CA ALA A 115 12.45 -10.69 17.60
C ALA A 115 12.64 -10.41 19.10
N ASP A 116 12.78 -9.14 19.49
CA ASP A 116 12.91 -8.68 20.88
C ASP A 116 11.57 -8.67 21.65
N SER A 117 10.45 -8.51 20.93
CA SER A 117 9.12 -8.44 21.50
C SER A 117 8.09 -8.98 20.50
N PRO A 118 7.91 -10.32 20.43
CA PRO A 118 7.08 -10.97 19.41
C PRO A 118 5.61 -10.54 19.43
N THR A 119 5.13 -10.03 20.54
CA THR A 119 3.76 -9.53 20.70
C THR A 119 3.55 -8.06 20.33
N SER A 120 4.62 -7.31 20.03
CA SER A 120 4.56 -5.86 19.77
C SER A 120 3.56 -5.46 18.68
N PHE A 121 3.40 -6.30 17.66
CA PHE A 121 2.48 -6.09 16.54
C PHE A 121 1.13 -6.79 16.72
N LEU A 122 0.97 -7.57 17.78
CA LEU A 122 -0.31 -8.23 18.13
C LEU A 122 -1.14 -7.38 19.09
N ASP A 123 -0.50 -6.38 19.71
CA ASP A 123 -1.15 -5.57 20.75
C ASP A 123 -2.13 -4.56 20.13
N ASP A 124 -3.40 -4.74 20.46
CA ASP A 124 -4.53 -3.86 20.10
C ASP A 124 -4.71 -2.79 21.21
N GLY A 125 -3.61 -2.27 21.73
CA GLY A 125 -3.58 -1.28 22.78
C GLY A 125 -4.37 -0.01 22.45
N PRO A 126 -4.78 0.77 23.45
CA PRO A 126 -5.55 2.01 23.24
C PRO A 126 -4.85 3.01 22.31
N THR A 127 -3.51 3.07 22.36
CA THR A 127 -2.69 3.96 21.52
C THR A 127 -2.76 3.56 20.04
N SER A 128 -2.58 2.28 19.70
CA SER A 128 -2.70 1.78 18.32
C SER A 128 -4.10 2.00 17.77
N LYS A 129 -5.13 1.81 18.61
CA LYS A 129 -6.52 2.08 18.25
C LYS A 129 -6.75 3.55 17.95
N LEU A 130 -6.24 4.46 18.79
CA LEU A 130 -6.34 5.91 18.58
C LEU A 130 -5.66 6.34 17.27
N ILE A 131 -4.45 5.84 17.00
CA ILE A 131 -3.72 6.17 15.78
C ILE A 131 -4.50 5.71 14.54
N ARG A 132 -5.03 4.48 14.53
CA ARG A 132 -5.88 3.98 13.43
C ARG A 132 -7.12 4.85 13.21
N GLN A 133 -7.75 5.34 14.28
CA GLN A 133 -8.89 6.25 14.18
C GLN A 133 -8.51 7.60 13.56
N ILE A 134 -7.38 8.18 13.97
CA ILE A 134 -6.85 9.43 13.41
C ILE A 134 -6.53 9.25 11.91
N LEU A 135 -5.85 8.17 11.53
CA LEU A 135 -5.53 7.86 10.14
C LEU A 135 -6.79 7.67 9.28
N GLY A 136 -7.80 6.98 9.81
CA GLY A 136 -9.10 6.84 9.16
C GLY A 136 -9.76 8.19 8.90
N ALA A 137 -9.80 9.07 9.91
CA ALA A 137 -10.37 10.42 9.80
C ALA A 137 -9.61 11.29 8.79
N VAL A 138 -8.27 11.24 8.77
CA VAL A 138 -7.45 11.96 7.77
C VAL A 138 -7.74 11.45 6.36
N SER A 139 -7.83 10.13 6.17
CA SER A 139 -8.14 9.53 4.87
C SER A 139 -9.53 9.92 4.35
N GLU A 140 -10.52 10.00 5.23
CA GLU A 140 -11.86 10.48 4.87
C GLU A 140 -11.86 11.97 4.51
N PHE A 141 -11.13 12.79 5.26
CA PHE A 141 -10.96 14.21 4.97
C PHE A 141 -10.31 14.42 3.60
N ASP A 142 -9.23 13.72 3.28
CA ASP A 142 -8.55 13.81 1.98
C ASP A 142 -9.48 13.43 0.82
N LYS A 143 -10.26 12.35 0.97
CA LYS A 143 -11.28 11.97 -0.02
C LYS A 143 -12.31 13.07 -0.21
N ALA A 144 -12.82 13.64 0.88
CA ALA A 144 -13.80 14.73 0.83
C ALA A 144 -13.23 15.97 0.13
N MET A 145 -11.96 16.32 0.41
CA MET A 145 -11.26 17.42 -0.24
C MET A 145 -11.06 17.20 -1.74
N ILE A 146 -10.70 15.99 -2.16
CA ILE A 146 -10.57 15.62 -3.58
C ILE A 146 -11.91 15.75 -4.28
N VAL A 147 -12.98 15.20 -3.71
CA VAL A 147 -14.35 15.31 -4.26
C VAL A 147 -14.78 16.76 -4.38
N ALA A 148 -14.57 17.60 -3.36
CA ALA A 148 -14.89 19.02 -3.39
C ALA A 148 -14.12 19.76 -4.48
N LYS A 149 -12.81 19.48 -4.63
CA LYS A 149 -11.95 20.05 -5.68
C LYS A 149 -12.42 19.66 -7.09
N LEU A 150 -12.75 18.39 -7.30
CA LEU A 150 -13.31 17.91 -8.58
C LEU A 150 -14.66 18.54 -8.89
N LYS A 151 -15.56 18.64 -7.90
CA LYS A 151 -16.84 19.32 -8.06
C LYS A 151 -16.64 20.78 -8.47
N GLY A 152 -15.77 21.52 -7.78
CA GLY A 152 -15.46 22.91 -8.15
C GLY A 152 -14.86 23.06 -9.57
N ALA A 153 -14.04 22.11 -10.01
CA ALA A 153 -13.52 22.07 -11.38
C ALA A 153 -14.64 21.84 -12.41
N ARG A 154 -15.54 20.88 -12.14
CA ARG A 154 -16.71 20.60 -13.01
C ARG A 154 -17.65 21.79 -13.11
N ASP A 155 -17.91 22.45 -11.99
CA ASP A 155 -18.79 23.63 -11.96
C ASP A 155 -18.19 24.80 -12.76
N ARG A 156 -16.87 24.99 -12.71
CA ARG A 156 -16.18 25.97 -13.58
C ARG A 156 -16.34 25.62 -15.05
N LEU A 157 -16.07 24.36 -15.44
CA LEU A 157 -16.23 23.92 -16.82
C LEU A 157 -17.67 24.05 -17.33
N ARG A 158 -18.67 23.75 -16.50
CA ARG A 158 -20.09 23.97 -16.86
C ARG A 158 -20.40 25.43 -17.14
N ARG A 159 -19.85 26.37 -16.35
CA ARG A 159 -20.05 27.80 -16.54
C ARG A 159 -19.35 28.33 -17.81
N THR A 160 -18.20 27.81 -18.17
CA THR A 160 -17.41 28.28 -19.31
C THR A 160 -17.75 27.59 -20.62
N GLN A 161 -18.09 26.31 -20.58
CA GLN A 161 -18.30 25.45 -21.77
C GLN A 161 -19.69 24.84 -21.86
N GLY A 162 -20.59 25.15 -20.90
CA GLY A 162 -21.95 24.63 -20.86
C GLY A 162 -22.10 23.16 -20.49
N LYS A 163 -21.06 22.34 -20.69
CA LYS A 163 -21.05 20.90 -20.40
C LYS A 163 -19.65 20.47 -19.98
N CYS A 164 -19.53 19.67 -18.91
CA CYS A 164 -18.24 19.15 -18.46
C CYS A 164 -18.13 17.63 -18.48
N GLU A 165 -19.22 16.90 -18.58
CA GLU A 165 -19.28 15.44 -18.52
C GLU A 165 -20.43 14.88 -19.38
N GLY A 166 -20.37 13.60 -19.64
CA GLY A 166 -21.36 12.83 -20.37
C GLY A 166 -20.99 12.59 -21.83
N ARG A 167 -21.71 11.67 -22.46
CA ARG A 167 -21.51 11.32 -23.86
C ARG A 167 -21.87 12.52 -24.76
N LYS A 168 -21.03 12.80 -25.79
CA LYS A 168 -21.35 13.81 -26.80
C LYS A 168 -22.73 13.52 -27.39
N ALA A 169 -23.58 14.57 -27.52
CA ALA A 169 -24.83 14.43 -28.20
C ALA A 169 -24.60 13.97 -29.66
N TYR A 170 -25.58 13.32 -30.27
CA TYR A 170 -25.40 12.84 -31.65
C TYR A 170 -25.03 13.97 -32.62
N ALA A 171 -25.60 15.15 -32.43
CA ALA A 171 -25.25 16.32 -33.22
C ALA A 171 -23.81 16.82 -33.05
N GLU A 172 -23.16 16.54 -31.92
CA GLU A 172 -21.78 16.94 -31.61
C GLU A 172 -20.72 15.95 -32.12
N ARG A 173 -21.13 14.87 -32.78
CA ARG A 173 -20.25 13.85 -33.37
C ARG A 173 -20.02 14.15 -34.85
N GLU A 174 -18.91 13.67 -35.35
CA GLU A 174 -18.62 13.73 -36.78
C GLU A 174 -19.77 13.08 -37.60
N GLY A 175 -20.32 13.78 -38.58
CA GLY A 175 -21.53 13.36 -39.32
C GLY A 175 -22.85 13.38 -38.54
N GLY A 176 -22.82 13.73 -37.24
CA GLY A 176 -23.97 13.67 -36.36
C GLY A 176 -25.06 14.70 -36.69
N HIS A 177 -24.70 15.88 -37.23
CA HIS A 177 -25.64 16.88 -37.67
C HIS A 177 -26.55 16.39 -38.80
N GLU A 178 -25.97 15.69 -39.77
CA GLU A 178 -26.71 15.12 -40.92
C GLU A 178 -27.66 14.01 -40.45
N LEU A 179 -27.20 13.12 -39.56
CA LEU A 179 -28.02 12.05 -39.00
C LEU A 179 -29.21 12.60 -38.18
N VAL A 180 -29.00 13.65 -37.40
CA VAL A 180 -30.05 14.29 -36.62
C VAL A 180 -31.05 15.03 -37.55
N ALA A 181 -30.58 15.69 -38.62
CA ALA A 181 -31.41 16.32 -39.61
C ALA A 181 -32.29 15.30 -40.33
N MET A 182 -31.69 14.19 -40.81
CA MET A 182 -32.41 13.09 -41.43
C MET A 182 -33.46 12.46 -40.52
N ALA A 183 -33.10 12.21 -39.24
CA ALA A 183 -34.03 11.68 -38.26
C ALA A 183 -35.22 12.63 -37.99
N ARG A 184 -34.99 13.95 -38.01
CA ARG A 184 -36.08 14.97 -37.87
C ARG A 184 -36.99 14.98 -39.08
N GLN A 185 -36.44 14.87 -40.33
CA GLN A 185 -37.23 14.78 -41.56
C GLN A 185 -38.12 13.55 -41.56
N LEU A 186 -37.58 12.38 -41.20
CA LEU A 186 -38.34 11.12 -41.11
C LEU A 186 -39.45 11.20 -40.06
N ARG A 187 -39.20 11.85 -38.91
CA ARG A 187 -40.21 12.06 -37.88
C ARG A 187 -41.30 13.06 -38.27
N GLY A 188 -40.96 14.06 -39.08
CA GLY A 188 -41.89 15.05 -39.62
C GLY A 188 -42.77 14.55 -40.77
N ASN A 189 -42.46 13.35 -41.33
CA ASN A 189 -43.23 12.69 -42.37
C ASN A 189 -43.80 11.36 -41.91
N PRO A 190 -44.91 11.35 -41.16
CA PRO A 190 -45.44 10.12 -40.54
C PRO A 190 -45.98 9.12 -41.53
N ASN A 191 -46.14 9.46 -42.81
CA ASN A 191 -46.74 8.62 -43.84
C ASN A 191 -45.74 8.00 -44.81
N GLY A 192 -44.45 8.26 -44.69
CA GLY A 192 -43.35 7.50 -45.35
C GLY A 192 -43.48 7.21 -46.84
N ARG A 193 -44.23 7.98 -47.61
CA ARG A 193 -44.30 7.81 -49.07
C ARG A 193 -43.53 8.93 -49.77
N PRO A 194 -42.73 8.57 -50.77
CA PRO A 194 -41.99 9.51 -51.63
C PRO A 194 -42.96 10.43 -52.34
#